data_b11a07117d1b376ea7f74623d3722915
#
_entry.id   b11a07117d1b376ea7f74623d3722915
#
_cell.length_a   1.000
_cell.length_b   1.000
_cell.length_c   1.000
_cell.angle_alpha   90.00
_cell.angle_beta   90.00
_cell.angle_gamma   90.00
#
_symmetry.space_group_name_H-M   'P 1'
#
loop_
_entity.id
_entity.type
_entity.pdbx_description
1 polymer ?
#
loop_
_entity_poly.entity_id
_entity_poly.type
_entity_poly.pdbx_seq_one_letter_code
_entity_poly.pdbx_strand_id
1 'polypeptide(L)'
;MTGPVLTLPLADRGAVLEVAGGKGAWLARLAAAGLPVPEGFHLTVAAYRRFVAANGLRPVIESALAGAEAADLAGVAAESQAIRARFLAGRVPAAVGEAISRGYAGLGGGPVAVRSSATLEDLPGASFAGQQDSFLNVTGADAVLAAVRGCWASL
;
A
#
# COMPACT_ATOMS: atom_id res chain seq x y z
N MET A 1 6.69 -2.07 25.35
CA MET A 1 6.83 -1.20 24.16
C MET A 1 5.88 -1.75 23.07
N THR A 2 4.78 -1.07 22.84
CA THR A 2 3.86 -1.42 21.76
C THR A 2 4.55 -1.17 20.43
N GLY A 3 4.63 -2.19 19.59
CA GLY A 3 5.19 -2.07 18.24
C GLY A 3 4.39 -1.10 17.36
N PRO A 4 4.92 -0.69 16.18
CA PRO A 4 4.21 0.22 15.30
C PRO A 4 2.86 -0.35 14.87
N VAL A 5 1.85 0.51 14.84
CA VAL A 5 0.49 0.18 14.41
C VAL A 5 0.51 -0.19 12.92
N LEU A 6 -0.01 -1.37 12.57
CA LEU A 6 0.01 -1.89 11.20
C LEU A 6 -1.27 -1.59 10.43
N THR A 7 -2.41 -1.44 11.13
CA THR A 7 -3.70 -1.11 10.54
C THR A 7 -4.41 -0.05 11.37
N LEU A 8 -5.18 0.82 10.72
CA LEU A 8 -6.05 1.81 11.35
C LEU A 8 -7.45 1.74 10.72
N PRO A 9 -8.54 1.94 11.48
CA PRO A 9 -9.87 2.16 10.89
C PRO A 9 -9.84 3.28 9.85
N LEU A 10 -10.69 3.20 8.83
CA LEU A 10 -10.70 4.18 7.73
C LEU A 10 -10.98 5.61 8.24
N ALA A 11 -11.81 5.75 9.27
CA ALA A 11 -12.18 7.02 9.88
C ALA A 11 -11.23 7.48 11.01
N ASP A 12 -10.12 6.77 11.24
CA ASP A 12 -9.19 7.11 12.32
C ASP A 12 -8.46 8.43 12.03
N ARG A 13 -8.50 9.36 12.97
CA ARG A 13 -7.83 10.67 12.86
C ARG A 13 -6.30 10.57 12.81
N GLY A 14 -5.73 9.46 13.25
CA GLY A 14 -4.30 9.15 13.13
C GLY A 14 -3.88 8.73 11.70
N ALA A 15 -4.82 8.55 10.78
CA ALA A 15 -4.53 8.27 9.38
C ALA A 15 -4.08 9.54 8.63
N VAL A 16 -2.97 10.11 9.05
CA VAL A 16 -2.31 11.26 8.41
C VAL A 16 -1.48 10.81 7.20
N LEU A 17 -1.00 11.75 6.39
CA LEU A 17 -0.26 11.49 5.15
C LEU A 17 0.90 10.50 5.35
N GLU A 18 1.71 10.71 6.39
CA GLU A 18 2.89 9.88 6.69
C GLU A 18 2.54 8.46 7.15
N VAL A 19 1.30 8.24 7.56
CA VAL A 19 0.82 6.95 8.09
C VAL A 19 -0.01 6.18 7.08
N ALA A 20 -0.91 6.86 6.35
CA ALA A 20 -1.92 6.23 5.49
C ALA A 20 -1.81 6.64 4.01
N GLY A 21 -0.87 7.51 3.65
CA GLY A 21 -0.75 8.08 2.30
C GLY A 21 -1.84 9.12 2.01
N GLY A 22 -1.78 9.72 0.82
CA GLY A 22 -2.67 10.82 0.44
C GLY A 22 -4.15 10.42 0.43
N LYS A 23 -4.51 9.39 -0.33
CA LYS A 23 -5.90 8.90 -0.40
C LYS A 23 -6.44 8.49 0.97
N GLY A 24 -5.60 7.83 1.79
CA GLY A 24 -5.99 7.41 3.14
C GLY A 24 -6.26 8.59 4.04
N ALA A 25 -5.39 9.57 4.06
CA ALA A 25 -5.55 10.79 4.87
C ALA A 25 -6.79 11.60 4.45
N TRP A 26 -7.08 11.68 3.14
CA TRP A 26 -8.29 12.33 2.66
C TRP A 26 -9.56 11.61 3.08
N LEU A 27 -9.62 10.27 2.98
CA LEU A 27 -10.78 9.49 3.45
C LEU A 27 -11.03 9.68 4.93
N ALA A 28 -9.99 9.70 5.76
CA ALA A 28 -10.12 9.98 7.20
C ALA A 28 -10.68 11.39 7.46
N ARG A 29 -10.25 12.40 6.71
CA ARG A 29 -10.78 13.77 6.80
C ARG A 29 -12.24 13.87 6.39
N LEU A 30 -12.63 13.19 5.29
CA LEU A 30 -14.03 13.14 4.84
C LEU A 30 -14.93 12.51 5.90
N ALA A 31 -14.49 11.39 6.49
CA ALA A 31 -15.20 10.74 7.58
C ALA A 31 -15.33 11.66 8.82
N ALA A 32 -14.26 12.36 9.20
CA ALA A 32 -14.26 13.30 10.30
C ALA A 32 -15.18 14.52 10.06
N ALA A 33 -15.40 14.88 8.79
CA ALA A 33 -16.35 15.92 8.38
C ALA A 33 -17.81 15.43 8.30
N GLY A 34 -18.09 14.17 8.67
CA GLY A 34 -19.42 13.58 8.64
C GLY A 34 -19.91 13.18 7.23
N LEU A 35 -19.01 13.14 6.24
CA LEU A 35 -19.36 12.69 4.90
C LEU A 35 -19.40 11.15 4.88
N PRO A 36 -20.28 10.54 4.06
CA PRO A 36 -20.38 9.10 3.95
C PRO A 36 -19.13 8.53 3.28
N VAL A 37 -18.32 7.77 4.04
CA VAL A 37 -17.23 6.96 3.52
C VAL A 37 -17.55 5.49 3.75
N PRO A 38 -17.11 4.58 2.86
CA PRO A 38 -17.27 3.15 3.06
C PRO A 38 -16.57 2.68 4.33
N GLU A 39 -17.05 1.60 4.94
CA GLU A 39 -16.30 0.90 5.97
C GLU A 39 -15.01 0.34 5.41
N GLY A 40 -13.93 0.38 6.20
CA GLY A 40 -12.63 -0.09 5.75
C GLY A 40 -11.53 0.17 6.77
N PHE A 41 -10.32 -0.19 6.36
CA PHE A 41 -9.12 0.08 7.16
C PHE A 41 -7.95 0.49 6.26
N HIS A 42 -7.04 1.25 6.84
CA HIS A 42 -5.76 1.57 6.24
C HIS A 42 -4.73 0.54 6.66
N LEU A 43 -3.95 0.05 5.71
CA LEU A 43 -2.70 -0.62 5.97
C LEU A 43 -1.61 0.46 5.99
N THR A 44 -0.94 0.62 7.13
CA THR A 44 -0.06 1.77 7.36
C THR A 44 1.28 1.65 6.62
N VAL A 45 1.97 2.78 6.47
CA VAL A 45 3.36 2.84 5.97
C VAL A 45 4.29 1.93 6.78
N ALA A 46 4.02 1.72 8.08
CA ALA A 46 4.80 0.80 8.91
C ALA A 46 4.66 -0.66 8.45
N ALA A 47 3.49 -1.08 7.99
CA ALA A 47 3.28 -2.42 7.43
C ALA A 47 4.05 -2.59 6.11
N TYR A 48 4.00 -1.60 5.22
CA TYR A 48 4.80 -1.57 3.99
C TYR A 48 6.30 -1.67 4.28
N ARG A 49 6.81 -0.84 5.19
CA ARG A 49 8.23 -0.87 5.58
C ARG A 49 8.67 -2.21 6.15
N ARG A 50 7.81 -2.89 6.92
CA ARG A 50 8.09 -4.25 7.42
C ARG A 50 8.17 -5.26 6.28
N PHE A 51 7.27 -5.17 5.30
CA PHE A 51 7.32 -6.04 4.13
C PHE A 51 8.61 -5.81 3.32
N VAL A 52 8.95 -4.57 3.02
CA VAL A 52 10.19 -4.19 2.30
C VAL A 52 11.43 -4.70 3.01
N ALA A 53 11.50 -4.52 4.34
CA ALA A 53 12.65 -4.98 5.15
C ALA A 53 12.75 -6.50 5.18
N ALA A 54 11.64 -7.22 5.39
CA ALA A 54 11.63 -8.68 5.48
C ALA A 54 12.01 -9.38 4.16
N ASN A 55 11.82 -8.70 3.03
CA ASN A 55 12.15 -9.23 1.70
C ASN A 55 13.44 -8.64 1.11
N GLY A 56 14.19 -7.83 1.86
CA GLY A 56 15.45 -7.22 1.38
C GLY A 56 15.28 -6.33 0.14
N LEU A 57 14.12 -5.66 0.00
CA LEU A 57 13.79 -4.90 -1.21
C LEU A 57 14.45 -3.53 -1.26
N ARG A 58 14.81 -2.95 -0.10
CA ARG A 58 15.40 -1.61 -0.04
C ARG A 58 16.65 -1.46 -0.92
N PRO A 59 17.69 -2.30 -0.82
CA PRO A 59 18.91 -2.15 -1.64
C PRO A 59 18.60 -2.28 -3.14
N VAL A 60 17.61 -3.10 -3.50
CA VAL A 60 17.19 -3.29 -4.91
C VAL A 60 16.57 -2.00 -5.45
N ILE A 61 15.67 -1.38 -4.68
CA ILE A 61 15.03 -0.11 -5.04
C ILE A 61 16.09 1.01 -5.15
N GLU A 62 16.95 1.13 -4.16
CA GLU A 62 18.01 2.15 -4.14
C GLU A 62 18.98 2.00 -5.32
N SER A 63 19.36 0.76 -5.67
CA SER A 63 20.22 0.47 -6.83
C SER A 63 19.53 0.84 -8.15
N ALA A 64 18.26 0.50 -8.31
CA ALA A 64 17.51 0.83 -9.52
C ALA A 64 17.32 2.37 -9.68
N LEU A 65 17.04 3.08 -8.59
CA LEU A 65 16.95 4.54 -8.60
C LEU A 65 18.27 5.20 -8.99
N ALA A 66 19.39 4.72 -8.45
CA ALA A 66 20.72 5.23 -8.81
C ALA A 66 21.08 4.97 -10.28
N GLY A 67 20.58 3.88 -10.87
CA GLY A 67 20.76 3.57 -12.30
C GLY A 67 19.82 4.32 -13.24
N ALA A 68 18.67 4.75 -12.74
CA ALA A 68 17.62 5.34 -13.57
C ALA A 68 18.00 6.69 -14.21
N GLU A 69 18.89 7.47 -13.59
CA GLU A 69 19.37 8.76 -14.12
C GLU A 69 20.23 8.60 -15.37
N ALA A 70 20.88 7.45 -15.56
CA ALA A 70 21.78 7.15 -16.67
C ALA A 70 21.15 6.19 -17.69
N ALA A 71 19.99 5.60 -17.40
CA ALA A 71 19.34 4.60 -18.23
C ALA A 71 18.41 5.25 -19.26
N ASP A 72 18.27 4.61 -20.41
CA ASP A 72 17.20 4.91 -21.36
C ASP A 72 15.83 4.43 -20.83
N LEU A 73 14.74 4.81 -21.51
CA LEU A 73 13.37 4.43 -21.13
C LEU A 73 13.18 2.91 -21.08
N ALA A 74 13.87 2.13 -21.93
CA ALA A 74 13.77 0.68 -21.93
C ALA A 74 14.44 0.07 -20.69
N GLY A 75 15.59 0.60 -20.29
CA GLY A 75 16.30 0.23 -19.06
C GLY A 75 15.47 0.51 -17.81
N VAL A 76 14.89 1.70 -17.73
CA VAL A 76 13.99 2.07 -16.61
C VAL A 76 12.78 1.13 -16.53
N ALA A 77 12.17 0.80 -17.66
CA ALA A 77 11.03 -0.11 -17.70
C ALA A 77 11.42 -1.54 -17.26
N ALA A 78 12.57 -2.04 -17.67
CA ALA A 78 13.07 -3.36 -17.27
C ALA A 78 13.33 -3.42 -15.75
N GLU A 79 13.98 -2.41 -15.18
CA GLU A 79 14.22 -2.32 -13.73
C GLU A 79 12.92 -2.23 -12.94
N SER A 80 11.96 -1.43 -13.39
CA SER A 80 10.62 -1.33 -12.78
C SER A 80 9.92 -2.69 -12.76
N GLN A 81 9.95 -3.42 -13.87
CA GLN A 81 9.36 -4.77 -13.94
C GLN A 81 10.07 -5.76 -13.01
N ALA A 82 11.41 -5.69 -12.92
CA ALA A 82 12.17 -6.54 -12.00
C ALA A 82 11.84 -6.27 -10.53
N ILE A 83 11.71 -5.01 -10.14
CA ILE A 83 11.27 -4.62 -8.78
C ILE A 83 9.85 -5.14 -8.54
N ARG A 84 8.91 -4.88 -9.45
CA ARG A 84 7.53 -5.35 -9.37
C ARG A 84 7.46 -6.88 -9.16
N ALA A 85 8.22 -7.64 -9.93
CA ALA A 85 8.28 -9.10 -9.79
C ALA A 85 8.74 -9.52 -8.38
N ARG A 86 9.73 -8.83 -7.80
CA ARG A 86 10.20 -9.10 -6.43
C ARG A 86 9.15 -8.79 -5.37
N PHE A 87 8.37 -7.71 -5.52
CA PHE A 87 7.24 -7.43 -4.64
C PHE A 87 6.17 -8.53 -4.70
N LEU A 88 5.80 -8.96 -5.91
CA LEU A 88 4.79 -10.00 -6.11
C LEU A 88 5.23 -11.37 -5.56
N ALA A 89 6.51 -11.70 -5.66
CA ALA A 89 7.09 -12.92 -5.08
C ALA A 89 7.35 -12.80 -3.57
N GLY A 90 7.33 -11.59 -3.01
CA GLY A 90 7.67 -11.31 -1.62
C GLY A 90 6.74 -12.01 -0.64
N ARG A 91 7.33 -12.47 0.48
CA ARG A 91 6.58 -13.10 1.57
C ARG A 91 6.03 -12.04 2.53
N VAL A 92 4.73 -12.05 2.77
CA VAL A 92 4.12 -11.16 3.77
C VAL A 92 4.52 -11.63 5.17
N PRO A 93 5.13 -10.76 6.02
CA PRO A 93 5.47 -11.13 7.40
C PRO A 93 4.22 -11.52 8.18
N ALA A 94 4.32 -12.52 9.05
CA ALA A 94 3.17 -13.07 9.80
C ALA A 94 2.35 -11.98 10.50
N ALA A 95 2.99 -11.07 11.22
CA ALA A 95 2.29 -9.99 11.92
C ALA A 95 1.52 -9.04 10.97
N VAL A 96 2.02 -8.82 9.76
CA VAL A 96 1.34 -8.01 8.74
C VAL A 96 0.16 -8.80 8.16
N GLY A 97 0.36 -10.07 7.83
CA GLY A 97 -0.70 -10.95 7.34
C GLY A 97 -1.86 -11.09 8.32
N GLU A 98 -1.55 -11.30 9.60
CA GLU A 98 -2.55 -11.36 10.68
C GLU A 98 -3.31 -10.04 10.84
N ALA A 99 -2.63 -8.89 10.75
CA ALA A 99 -3.28 -7.59 10.83
C ALA A 99 -4.25 -7.37 9.67
N ILE A 100 -3.86 -7.73 8.44
CA ILE A 100 -4.73 -7.67 7.25
C ILE A 100 -5.93 -8.61 7.42
N SER A 101 -5.70 -9.86 7.82
CA SER A 101 -6.78 -10.85 7.98
C SER A 101 -7.79 -10.43 9.04
N ARG A 102 -7.32 -9.88 10.18
CA ARG A 102 -8.21 -9.34 11.22
C ARG A 102 -9.02 -8.13 10.71
N GLY A 103 -8.37 -7.20 10.00
CA GLY A 103 -9.04 -6.05 9.40
C GLY A 103 -10.13 -6.48 8.42
N TYR A 104 -9.82 -7.42 7.53
CA TYR A 104 -10.76 -7.97 6.57
C TYR A 104 -11.93 -8.72 7.23
N ALA A 105 -11.64 -9.54 8.24
CA ALA A 105 -12.69 -10.23 9.01
C ALA A 105 -13.62 -9.25 9.72
N GLY A 106 -13.07 -8.13 10.23
CA GLY A 106 -13.86 -7.04 10.84
C GLY A 106 -14.83 -6.35 9.88
N LEU A 107 -14.60 -6.43 8.56
CA LEU A 107 -15.51 -5.95 7.52
C LEU A 107 -16.56 -6.98 7.09
N GLY A 108 -16.66 -8.12 7.80
CA GLY A 108 -17.64 -9.16 7.52
C GLY A 108 -17.24 -10.16 6.42
N GLY A 109 -16.03 -10.07 5.87
CA GLY A 109 -15.48 -11.04 4.91
C GLY A 109 -16.10 -11.01 3.51
N GLY A 110 -16.90 -9.99 3.20
CA GLY A 110 -17.49 -9.78 1.88
C GLY A 110 -16.50 -9.23 0.85
N PRO A 111 -16.96 -8.92 -0.39
CA PRO A 111 -16.11 -8.34 -1.42
C PRO A 111 -15.64 -6.93 -1.03
N VAL A 112 -14.35 -6.67 -1.20
CA VAL A 112 -13.72 -5.38 -0.90
C VAL A 112 -12.97 -4.81 -2.10
N ALA A 113 -12.70 -3.50 -2.07
CA ALA A 113 -11.74 -2.84 -2.95
C ALA A 113 -10.42 -2.67 -2.20
N VAL A 114 -9.31 -3.12 -2.80
CA VAL A 114 -7.95 -2.89 -2.29
C VAL A 114 -7.26 -1.88 -3.19
N ARG A 115 -6.81 -0.78 -2.60
CA ARG A 115 -6.26 0.37 -3.33
C ARG A 115 -4.96 0.87 -2.71
N SER A 116 -4.02 1.26 -3.54
CA SER A 116 -2.80 1.93 -3.08
C SER A 116 -3.10 3.35 -2.58
N SER A 117 -2.25 3.82 -1.67
CA SER A 117 -2.25 5.19 -1.17
C SER A 117 -0.81 5.60 -0.87
N ALA A 118 -0.19 6.31 -1.81
CA ALA A 118 1.19 6.73 -1.68
C ALA A 118 1.32 8.06 -0.92
N THR A 119 2.46 8.27 -0.30
CA THR A 119 2.76 9.52 0.43
C THR A 119 3.11 10.69 -0.49
N LEU A 120 3.46 10.41 -1.75
CA LEU A 120 3.85 11.41 -2.75
C LEU A 120 2.77 11.68 -3.81
N GLU A 121 1.60 11.04 -3.71
CA GLU A 121 0.57 11.03 -4.75
C GLU A 121 -0.08 12.40 -4.99
N ASP A 122 -0.10 13.27 -3.98
CA ASP A 122 -0.78 14.59 -4.00
C ASP A 122 0.20 15.77 -3.95
N LEU A 123 1.43 15.60 -4.44
CA LEU A 123 2.36 16.73 -4.52
C LEU A 123 1.93 17.71 -5.61
N PRO A 124 1.99 19.04 -5.37
CA PRO A 124 1.74 20.04 -6.39
C PRO A 124 2.64 19.84 -7.62
N GLY A 125 2.03 19.63 -8.78
CA GLY A 125 2.75 19.45 -10.05
C GLY A 125 3.08 18.01 -10.43
N ALA A 126 2.72 17.01 -9.61
CA ALA A 126 2.85 15.59 -9.94
C ALA A 126 1.46 14.92 -10.01
N SER A 127 1.10 14.40 -11.18
CA SER A 127 -0.12 13.60 -11.35
C SER A 127 0.26 12.15 -11.55
N PHE A 128 -0.10 11.30 -10.58
CA PHE A 128 0.08 9.85 -10.63
C PHE A 128 -1.23 9.13 -10.96
N ALA A 129 -2.21 9.84 -11.54
CA ALA A 129 -3.50 9.27 -11.90
C ALA A 129 -3.33 8.08 -12.87
N GLY A 130 -3.92 6.95 -12.52
CA GLY A 130 -3.89 5.73 -13.34
C GLY A 130 -2.58 4.92 -13.28
N GLN A 131 -1.57 5.33 -12.51
CA GLN A 131 -0.29 4.61 -12.39
C GLN A 131 -0.29 3.54 -11.31
N GLN A 132 -1.26 3.56 -10.41
CA GLN A 132 -1.35 2.65 -9.28
C GLN A 132 -2.50 1.65 -9.43
N ASP A 133 -2.21 0.39 -9.08
CA ASP A 133 -3.21 -0.68 -9.20
C ASP A 133 -4.33 -0.55 -8.17
N SER A 134 -5.55 -0.88 -8.62
CA SER A 134 -6.72 -1.05 -7.78
C SER A 134 -7.36 -2.40 -8.07
N PHE A 135 -7.65 -3.16 -7.02
CA PHE A 135 -8.28 -4.48 -7.11
C PHE A 135 -9.69 -4.39 -6.56
N LEU A 136 -10.69 -4.68 -7.39
CA LEU A 136 -12.10 -4.62 -7.03
C LEU A 136 -12.67 -6.02 -6.82
N ASN A 137 -13.74 -6.12 -6.03
CA ASN A 137 -14.46 -7.38 -5.75
C ASN A 137 -13.55 -8.50 -5.20
N VAL A 138 -12.54 -8.13 -4.42
CA VAL A 138 -11.62 -9.09 -3.81
C VAL A 138 -12.32 -9.78 -2.64
N THR A 139 -12.38 -11.11 -2.66
CA THR A 139 -13.03 -11.92 -1.62
C THR A 139 -12.09 -12.99 -1.09
N GLY A 140 -12.01 -13.10 0.22
CA GLY A 140 -11.16 -14.06 0.92
C GLY A 140 -9.81 -13.45 1.35
N ALA A 141 -9.33 -13.86 2.53
CA ALA A 141 -8.13 -13.32 3.14
C ALA A 141 -6.88 -13.46 2.25
N ASP A 142 -6.70 -14.59 1.61
CA ASP A 142 -5.56 -14.86 0.73
C ASP A 142 -5.58 -13.97 -0.52
N ALA A 143 -6.78 -13.73 -1.09
CA ALA A 143 -6.94 -12.83 -2.22
C ALA A 143 -6.68 -11.37 -1.81
N VAL A 144 -7.09 -10.95 -0.62
CA VAL A 144 -6.78 -9.62 -0.07
C VAL A 144 -5.27 -9.47 0.13
N LEU A 145 -4.58 -10.47 0.68
CA LEU A 145 -3.12 -10.46 0.81
C LEU A 145 -2.40 -10.37 -0.54
N ALA A 146 -2.89 -11.07 -1.55
CA ALA A 146 -2.36 -10.99 -2.92
C ALA A 146 -2.58 -9.59 -3.53
N ALA A 147 -3.77 -9.02 -3.36
CA ALA A 147 -4.10 -7.67 -3.84
C ALA A 147 -3.26 -6.59 -3.14
N VAL A 148 -3.00 -6.72 -1.84
CA VAL A 148 -2.10 -5.82 -1.10
C VAL A 148 -0.69 -5.84 -1.68
N ARG A 149 -0.13 -7.04 -1.97
CA ARG A 149 1.18 -7.13 -2.64
C ARG A 149 1.16 -6.48 -4.03
N GLY A 150 0.07 -6.67 -4.78
CA GLY A 150 -0.14 -6.00 -6.06
C GLY A 150 -0.12 -4.47 -5.95
N CYS A 151 -0.87 -3.92 -4.98
CA CYS A 151 -0.85 -2.49 -4.69
C CYS A 151 0.56 -1.99 -4.34
N TRP A 152 1.30 -2.70 -3.48
CA TRP A 152 2.68 -2.33 -3.14
C TRP A 152 3.64 -2.45 -4.32
N ALA A 153 3.42 -3.40 -5.21
CA ALA A 153 4.22 -3.57 -6.42
C ALA A 153 3.96 -2.48 -7.49
N SER A 154 2.89 -1.69 -7.33
CA SER A 154 2.54 -0.60 -8.24
C SER A 154 2.96 0.78 -7.72
N LEU A 155 3.52 0.86 -6.51
CA LEU A 155 4.08 2.08 -5.95
C LEU A 155 5.49 2.32 -6.50
#